data_05224f610da6ed7a0d2f01fefc96780c
#
_entry.id   05224f610da6ed7a0d2f01fefc96780c
#
_cell.length_a   1.000
_cell.length_b   1.000
_cell.length_c   1.000
_cell.angle_alpha   90.00
_cell.angle_beta   90.00
_cell.angle_gamma   90.00
#
_symmetry.space_group_name_H-M   'P 1'
#
loop_
_entity.id
_entity.type
_entity.pdbx_description
1 polymer ?
#
loop_
_entity_poly.entity_id
_entity_poly.type
_entity_poly.pdbx_seq_one_letter_code
_entity_poly.pdbx_strand_id
1 'polypeptide(L)'
;MAGTKGEGVTIVETEAGRVDRLVDQLLEDHPPADTDAVKFLGEQFDRGLAWVHFPEGSGGLGLSPSLHQRITNRLIEGGAPSAAMRNVIGYGMVAPTIATHGTGEQKVRYLRPLFTGQEVWCQLFSEPGSGSDVASLSTRAERDGDEWVVNGQKVWTTVAHLSSRGLLLARTNPDLPKHQGITCFLVDMKGAGVDVRPLYQITGEAEFNEVFFTDAKVADSDRLGGEGEGWRVGLTTLMNERVSIGGNVSRRGLGPIDLAIRVWKERWANDTSPHALALRDRLLQLWVISEATRLTNQRAADLRRKGTPGPEGSVGKLAFAEQNKLITELSVDLMGADGMLHSNTYPKIRPNFVGVGSPDTQKAFLRSRANSIEGGTSEVMRNILGERVLGLPGEPRADKDLPWKDVPRS
;
A
#
# COMPACT_ATOMS: atom_id res chain seq x y z
N MET A 1 53.34 40.58 -21.14
CA MET A 1 52.82 39.70 -20.07
C MET A 1 51.33 39.82 -20.06
N ALA A 2 50.64 38.86 -20.67
CA ALA A 2 49.18 38.80 -20.68
C ALA A 2 48.77 37.68 -19.69
N GLY A 3 48.11 38.10 -18.61
CA GLY A 3 47.62 37.19 -17.59
C GLY A 3 46.34 36.52 -18.10
N THR A 4 46.37 35.22 -18.29
CA THR A 4 45.20 34.37 -18.53
C THR A 4 44.38 34.29 -17.24
N LYS A 5 43.18 34.90 -17.25
CA LYS A 5 42.15 34.64 -16.24
C LYS A 5 41.65 33.23 -16.46
N GLY A 6 41.91 32.34 -15.51
CA GLY A 6 41.25 31.03 -15.45
C GLY A 6 39.75 31.21 -15.25
N GLU A 7 38.95 30.83 -16.24
CA GLU A 7 37.52 30.67 -16.09
C GLU A 7 37.30 29.49 -15.14
N GLY A 8 36.81 29.79 -13.94
CA GLY A 8 36.36 28.77 -13.01
C GLY A 8 35.17 28.00 -13.59
N VAL A 9 35.39 26.74 -13.94
CA VAL A 9 34.31 25.82 -14.32
C VAL A 9 33.44 25.63 -13.08
N THR A 10 32.29 26.28 -13.06
CA THR A 10 31.26 26.02 -12.07
C THR A 10 30.70 24.62 -12.35
N ILE A 11 31.17 23.63 -11.58
CA ILE A 11 30.62 22.28 -11.65
C ILE A 11 29.19 22.38 -11.13
N VAL A 12 28.20 22.30 -12.03
CA VAL A 12 26.78 22.21 -11.66
C VAL A 12 26.58 20.85 -11.00
N GLU A 13 26.23 20.87 -9.72
CA GLU A 13 25.93 19.65 -8.95
C GLU A 13 24.77 18.88 -9.62
N THR A 14 24.95 17.58 -9.86
CA THR A 14 23.88 16.73 -10.40
C THR A 14 22.80 16.50 -9.36
N GLU A 15 21.54 16.21 -9.79
CA GLU A 15 20.46 15.85 -8.88
C GLU A 15 20.84 14.69 -7.95
N ALA A 16 21.52 13.68 -8.47
CA ALA A 16 22.02 12.56 -7.67
C ALA A 16 23.05 13.00 -6.63
N GLY A 17 23.99 13.90 -7.00
CA GLY A 17 24.97 14.45 -6.07
C GLY A 17 24.32 15.29 -4.97
N ARG A 18 23.31 16.13 -5.33
CA ARG A 18 22.51 16.90 -4.36
C ARG A 18 21.85 15.97 -3.34
N VAL A 19 21.21 14.90 -3.81
CA VAL A 19 20.54 13.92 -2.94
C VAL A 19 21.55 13.21 -2.04
N ASP A 20 22.68 12.76 -2.57
CA ASP A 20 23.71 12.08 -1.79
C ASP A 20 24.22 12.96 -0.66
N ARG A 21 24.57 14.20 -0.96
CA ARG A 21 25.03 15.16 0.04
C ARG A 21 23.99 15.40 1.14
N LEU A 22 22.69 15.54 0.77
CA LEU A 22 21.63 15.73 1.76
C LEU A 22 21.44 14.49 2.65
N VAL A 23 21.61 13.28 2.12
CA VAL A 23 21.57 12.04 2.91
C VAL A 23 22.77 11.97 3.85
N ASP A 24 23.99 12.30 3.38
CA ASP A 24 25.19 12.31 4.23
C ASP A 24 25.03 13.30 5.37
N GLN A 25 24.60 14.52 5.09
CA GLN A 25 24.34 15.54 6.11
C GLN A 25 23.28 15.08 7.12
N LEU A 26 22.19 14.42 6.66
CA LEU A 26 21.18 13.90 7.58
C LEU A 26 21.75 12.84 8.53
N LEU A 27 22.57 11.91 8.01
CA LEU A 27 23.17 10.84 8.81
C LEU A 27 24.26 11.35 9.76
N GLU A 28 25.00 12.41 9.37
CA GLU A 28 26.00 13.08 10.21
C GLU A 28 25.35 13.91 11.32
N ASP A 29 24.37 14.76 10.98
CA ASP A 29 23.69 15.65 11.93
C ASP A 29 22.80 14.87 12.93
N HIS A 30 22.25 13.74 12.49
CA HIS A 30 21.31 12.92 13.23
C HIS A 30 21.65 11.43 13.10
N PRO A 31 22.72 10.93 13.77
CA PRO A 31 23.07 9.51 13.74
C PRO A 31 21.86 8.64 14.16
N PRO A 32 21.46 7.66 13.34
CA PRO A 32 20.25 6.87 13.62
C PRO A 32 20.28 6.10 14.94
N ALA A 33 21.48 5.70 15.40
CA ALA A 33 21.65 4.98 16.67
C ALA A 33 21.34 5.85 17.90
N ASP A 34 21.53 7.17 17.79
CA ASP A 34 21.42 8.13 18.89
C ASP A 34 20.23 9.09 18.76
N THR A 35 19.49 9.00 17.65
CA THR A 35 18.38 9.92 17.35
C THR A 35 17.05 9.19 17.46
N ASP A 36 16.09 9.79 18.18
CA ASP A 36 14.71 9.28 18.20
C ASP A 36 14.14 9.16 16.78
N ALA A 37 13.41 8.06 16.52
CA ALA A 37 12.91 7.73 15.20
C ALA A 37 11.98 8.81 14.62
N VAL A 38 11.11 9.42 15.43
CA VAL A 38 10.19 10.49 14.98
C VAL A 38 10.98 11.74 14.62
N LYS A 39 12.00 12.08 15.43
CA LYS A 39 12.91 13.21 15.16
C LYS A 39 13.69 12.98 13.87
N PHE A 40 14.32 11.81 13.70
CA PHE A 40 15.05 11.47 12.48
C PHE A 40 14.19 11.59 11.23
N LEU A 41 13.00 10.98 11.25
CA LEU A 41 12.07 11.04 10.12
C LEU A 41 11.56 12.46 9.87
N GLY A 42 11.38 13.28 10.91
CA GLY A 42 11.07 14.70 10.78
C GLY A 42 12.14 15.45 10.00
N GLU A 43 13.40 15.27 10.37
CA GLU A 43 14.56 15.85 9.69
C GLU A 43 14.71 15.36 8.24
N GLN A 44 14.42 14.07 8.00
CA GLN A 44 14.38 13.52 6.64
C GLN A 44 13.30 14.19 5.79
N PHE A 45 12.10 14.39 6.35
CA PHE A 45 10.99 15.08 5.68
C PHE A 45 11.35 16.54 5.37
N ASP A 46 11.88 17.26 6.35
CA ASP A 46 12.19 18.69 6.25
C ASP A 46 13.30 18.97 5.22
N ARG A 47 14.21 17.99 4.98
CA ARG A 47 15.21 18.04 3.90
C ARG A 47 14.70 17.59 2.54
N GLY A 48 13.40 17.25 2.41
CA GLY A 48 12.79 16.79 1.15
C GLY A 48 13.19 15.37 0.73
N LEU A 49 13.69 14.55 1.65
CA LEU A 49 14.14 13.17 1.41
C LEU A 49 13.06 12.12 1.72
N ALA A 50 11.82 12.54 2.02
CA ALA A 50 10.69 11.64 2.30
C ALA A 50 10.13 11.00 1.02
N TRP A 51 9.72 11.83 0.09
CA TRP A 51 9.25 11.45 -1.25
C TRP A 51 9.88 12.42 -2.25
N VAL A 52 11.08 12.12 -2.70
CA VAL A 52 11.94 13.05 -3.47
C VAL A 52 11.25 13.76 -4.63
N HIS A 53 10.22 13.13 -5.21
CA HIS A 53 9.44 13.66 -6.34
C HIS A 53 8.25 14.54 -5.93
N PHE A 54 7.91 14.62 -4.65
CA PHE A 54 6.89 15.55 -4.18
C PHE A 54 7.44 16.99 -4.25
N PRO A 55 6.55 17.98 -4.33
CA PRO A 55 6.95 19.39 -4.30
C PRO A 55 7.78 19.73 -3.04
N GLU A 56 8.65 20.74 -3.16
CA GLU A 56 9.32 21.32 -2.02
C GLU A 56 8.29 21.80 -0.98
N GLY A 57 8.60 21.62 0.31
CA GLY A 57 7.66 21.87 1.41
C GLY A 57 6.65 20.75 1.67
N SER A 58 6.58 19.74 0.81
CA SER A 58 5.71 18.56 0.98
C SER A 58 6.50 17.27 1.25
N GLY A 59 7.73 17.38 1.74
CA GLY A 59 8.63 16.26 2.00
C GLY A 59 9.40 15.80 0.77
N GLY A 60 9.40 16.56 -0.32
CA GLY A 60 10.13 16.30 -1.55
C GLY A 60 10.98 17.47 -2.01
N LEU A 61 11.71 17.25 -3.12
CA LEU A 61 12.60 18.20 -3.79
C LEU A 61 12.15 18.51 -5.23
N GLY A 62 11.01 17.96 -5.68
CA GLY A 62 10.55 18.06 -7.06
C GLY A 62 11.45 17.33 -8.07
N LEU A 63 12.29 16.41 -7.61
CA LEU A 63 13.27 15.70 -8.43
C LEU A 63 12.70 14.39 -9.00
N SER A 64 13.49 13.71 -9.86
CA SER A 64 13.07 12.46 -10.46
C SER A 64 12.71 11.38 -9.42
N PRO A 65 11.56 10.69 -9.57
CA PRO A 65 11.19 9.55 -8.71
C PRO A 65 12.24 8.44 -8.68
N SER A 66 13.08 8.34 -9.72
CA SER A 66 14.15 7.34 -9.81
C SER A 66 15.19 7.46 -8.70
N LEU A 67 15.34 8.64 -8.09
CA LEU A 67 16.25 8.89 -7.00
C LEU A 67 15.76 8.35 -5.65
N HIS A 68 14.47 8.03 -5.54
CA HIS A 68 13.88 7.56 -4.28
C HIS A 68 14.54 6.27 -3.77
N GLN A 69 14.79 5.30 -4.66
CA GLN A 69 15.44 4.05 -4.27
C GLN A 69 16.90 4.27 -3.80
N ARG A 70 17.61 5.24 -4.40
CA ARG A 70 18.95 5.61 -3.98
C ARG A 70 18.97 6.15 -2.55
N ILE A 71 18.05 7.07 -2.23
CA ILE A 71 17.85 7.59 -0.87
C ILE A 71 17.56 6.46 0.11
N THR A 72 16.58 5.62 -0.21
CA THR A 72 16.13 4.52 0.65
C THR A 72 17.26 3.54 0.94
N ASN A 73 18.04 3.13 -0.06
CA ASN A 73 19.15 2.20 0.12
C ASN A 73 20.22 2.78 1.06
N ARG A 74 20.62 4.03 0.85
CA ARG A 74 21.63 4.68 1.69
C ARG A 74 21.16 4.87 3.14
N LEU A 75 19.89 5.22 3.33
CA LEU A 75 19.32 5.34 4.68
C LEU A 75 19.24 3.98 5.38
N ILE A 76 18.88 2.90 4.67
CA ILE A 76 18.91 1.53 5.23
C ILE A 76 20.33 1.13 5.61
N GLU A 77 21.31 1.37 4.75
CA GLU A 77 22.74 1.11 5.03
C GLU A 77 23.24 1.89 6.24
N GLY A 78 22.75 3.12 6.43
CA GLY A 78 23.02 3.95 7.60
C GLY A 78 22.23 3.56 8.86
N GLY A 79 21.37 2.54 8.83
CA GLY A 79 20.57 2.11 9.98
C GLY A 79 19.36 3.01 10.30
N ALA A 80 18.91 3.84 9.36
CA ALA A 80 17.81 4.76 9.56
C ALA A 80 16.45 4.07 9.79
N PRO A 81 15.57 4.66 10.60
CA PRO A 81 14.20 4.14 10.77
C PRO A 81 13.41 4.22 9.48
N SER A 82 12.48 3.26 9.27
CA SER A 82 11.63 3.21 8.09
C SER A 82 10.27 3.83 8.35
N ALA A 83 9.94 4.93 7.67
CA ALA A 83 8.61 5.53 7.69
C ALA A 83 7.53 4.55 7.17
N ALA A 84 7.84 3.80 6.13
CA ALA A 84 6.93 2.81 5.54
C ALA A 84 6.53 1.71 6.54
N MET A 85 7.46 1.25 7.39
CA MET A 85 7.17 0.24 8.41
C MET A 85 6.32 0.78 9.57
N ARG A 86 6.38 2.08 9.83
CA ARG A 86 5.61 2.73 10.90
C ARG A 86 4.18 3.06 10.48
N ASN A 87 3.95 3.28 9.19
CA ASN A 87 2.68 3.77 8.65
C ASN A 87 2.48 3.31 7.20
N VAL A 88 2.32 2.00 7.00
CA VAL A 88 2.28 1.38 5.66
C VAL A 88 1.21 2.02 4.77
N ILE A 89 -0.03 2.15 5.29
CA ILE A 89 -1.16 2.73 4.54
C ILE A 89 -0.93 4.22 4.29
N GLY A 90 -0.54 4.95 5.33
CA GLY A 90 -0.25 6.38 5.23
C GLY A 90 0.84 6.67 4.21
N TYR A 91 1.99 6.01 4.35
CA TYR A 91 3.18 6.24 3.51
C TYR A 91 2.96 5.91 2.03
N GLY A 92 2.39 4.73 1.75
CA GLY A 92 2.31 4.20 0.39
C GLY A 92 1.06 4.61 -0.39
N MET A 93 -0.01 4.99 0.28
CA MET A 93 -1.33 5.20 -0.32
C MET A 93 -1.91 6.57 -0.03
N VAL A 94 -1.98 6.98 1.25
CA VAL A 94 -2.62 8.24 1.65
C VAL A 94 -1.76 9.45 1.30
N ALA A 95 -0.45 9.40 1.56
CA ALA A 95 0.44 10.53 1.27
C ALA A 95 0.44 10.94 -0.21
N PRO A 96 0.61 10.02 -1.20
CA PRO A 96 0.49 10.39 -2.61
C PRO A 96 -0.91 10.90 -2.98
N THR A 97 -1.96 10.43 -2.30
CA THR A 97 -3.33 10.91 -2.53
C THR A 97 -3.50 12.35 -2.02
N ILE A 98 -3.01 12.68 -0.82
CA ILE A 98 -3.01 14.04 -0.28
C ILE A 98 -2.10 14.95 -1.14
N ALA A 99 -0.93 14.49 -1.53
CA ALA A 99 -0.02 15.26 -2.39
C ALA A 99 -0.65 15.65 -3.73
N THR A 100 -1.51 14.77 -4.29
CA THR A 100 -2.19 14.99 -5.57
C THR A 100 -3.44 15.85 -5.45
N HIS A 101 -4.28 15.61 -4.45
CA HIS A 101 -5.63 16.17 -4.36
C HIS A 101 -5.82 17.17 -3.21
N GLY A 102 -4.88 17.24 -2.27
CA GLY A 102 -4.96 18.11 -1.09
C GLY A 102 -4.68 19.57 -1.40
N THR A 103 -5.28 20.45 -0.62
CA THR A 103 -4.94 21.88 -0.59
C THR A 103 -3.53 22.08 -0.03
N GLY A 104 -2.98 23.28 -0.20
CA GLY A 104 -1.69 23.66 0.43
C GLY A 104 -1.71 23.47 1.94
N GLU A 105 -2.79 23.88 2.60
CA GLU A 105 -2.99 23.75 4.05
C GLU A 105 -3.05 22.28 4.49
N GLN A 106 -3.79 21.43 3.76
CA GLN A 106 -3.87 20.01 4.04
C GLN A 106 -2.50 19.31 3.88
N LYS A 107 -1.72 19.64 2.86
CA LYS A 107 -0.37 19.12 2.67
C LYS A 107 0.56 19.45 3.84
N VAL A 108 0.56 20.72 4.25
CA VAL A 108 1.34 21.20 5.41
C VAL A 108 0.89 20.52 6.70
N ARG A 109 -0.43 20.40 6.90
CA ARG A 109 -0.99 19.81 8.14
C ARG A 109 -0.72 18.31 8.26
N TYR A 110 -0.82 17.55 7.17
CA TYR A 110 -0.93 16.10 7.26
C TYR A 110 0.33 15.33 6.82
N LEU A 111 1.11 15.81 5.85
CA LEU A 111 2.17 14.97 5.26
C LEU A 111 3.33 14.70 6.22
N ARG A 112 3.74 15.69 7.01
CA ARG A 112 4.86 15.51 7.95
C ARG A 112 4.52 14.57 9.12
N PRO A 113 3.40 14.73 9.86
CA PRO A 113 2.98 13.80 10.91
C PRO A 113 2.71 12.39 10.39
N LEU A 114 2.19 12.26 9.16
CA LEU A 114 1.99 11.00 8.48
C LEU A 114 3.33 10.29 8.22
N PHE A 115 4.32 11.01 7.70
CA PHE A 115 5.63 10.45 7.37
C PHE A 115 6.39 10.00 8.61
N THR A 116 6.38 10.78 9.67
CA THR A 116 7.04 10.46 10.93
C THR A 116 6.38 9.32 11.71
N GLY A 117 5.12 8.98 11.35
CA GLY A 117 4.31 8.02 12.09
C GLY A 117 3.72 8.57 13.40
N GLN A 118 3.76 9.90 13.60
CA GLN A 118 3.02 10.56 14.68
C GLN A 118 1.52 10.45 14.48
N GLU A 119 1.06 10.49 13.22
CA GLU A 119 -0.31 10.19 12.84
C GLU A 119 -0.30 8.94 11.93
N VAL A 120 -0.75 7.83 12.47
CA VAL A 120 -0.98 6.58 11.70
C VAL A 120 -2.31 6.69 10.97
N TRP A 121 -2.34 6.23 9.72
CA TRP A 121 -3.49 6.33 8.83
C TRP A 121 -4.04 4.98 8.42
N CYS A 122 -5.37 4.90 8.25
CA CYS A 122 -6.05 3.77 7.65
C CYS A 122 -6.88 4.19 6.43
N GLN A 123 -7.31 3.20 5.64
CA GLN A 123 -8.16 3.38 4.45
C GLN A 123 -9.56 2.83 4.73
N LEU A 124 -10.57 3.70 4.60
CA LEU A 124 -11.98 3.45 4.94
C LEU A 124 -12.83 3.38 3.66
N PHE A 125 -12.63 2.33 2.85
CA PHE A 125 -13.28 2.20 1.54
C PHE A 125 -14.36 1.12 1.54
N SER A 126 -13.97 -0.14 1.74
CA SER A 126 -14.86 -1.30 1.66
C SER A 126 -15.95 -1.29 2.72
N GLU A 127 -17.12 -1.82 2.37
CA GLU A 127 -18.27 -2.04 3.24
C GLU A 127 -18.71 -3.50 3.17
N PRO A 128 -19.52 -4.01 4.10
CA PRO A 128 -20.03 -5.38 4.05
C PRO A 128 -20.71 -5.73 2.72
N GLY A 129 -21.42 -4.79 2.11
CA GLY A 129 -22.09 -4.94 0.81
C GLY A 129 -21.33 -4.39 -0.39
N SER A 130 -20.12 -3.86 -0.22
CA SER A 130 -19.39 -3.11 -1.26
C SER A 130 -17.88 -3.28 -1.14
N GLY A 131 -17.34 -4.34 -1.74
CA GLY A 131 -15.92 -4.65 -1.81
C GLY A 131 -15.35 -4.39 -3.19
N SER A 132 -15.51 -5.34 -4.13
CA SER A 132 -15.04 -5.18 -5.52
C SER A 132 -15.72 -4.02 -6.24
N ASP A 133 -17.00 -3.80 -6.01
CA ASP A 133 -17.74 -2.62 -6.46
C ASP A 133 -17.79 -1.55 -5.36
N VAL A 134 -16.64 -1.00 -5.04
CA VAL A 134 -16.50 0.04 -4.01
C VAL A 134 -17.34 1.28 -4.31
N ALA A 135 -17.64 1.54 -5.59
CA ALA A 135 -18.49 2.66 -5.99
C ALA A 135 -19.96 2.51 -5.53
N SER A 136 -20.38 1.30 -5.15
CA SER A 136 -21.72 1.06 -4.58
C SER A 136 -21.81 1.29 -3.07
N LEU A 137 -20.79 1.86 -2.45
CA LEU A 137 -20.74 2.18 -1.01
C LEU A 137 -21.97 2.96 -0.53
N SER A 138 -22.37 2.69 0.72
CA SER A 138 -23.61 3.21 1.36
C SER A 138 -23.33 4.14 2.55
N THR A 139 -22.13 4.14 3.12
CA THR A 139 -21.76 5.13 4.15
C THR A 139 -22.06 6.53 3.63
N ARG A 140 -22.96 7.24 4.28
CA ARG A 140 -23.41 8.57 3.85
C ARG A 140 -22.67 9.66 4.60
N ALA A 141 -22.52 10.81 3.96
CA ALA A 141 -22.08 12.05 4.57
C ALA A 141 -23.08 13.15 4.15
N GLU A 142 -23.76 13.75 5.13
CA GLU A 142 -24.75 14.78 4.93
C GLU A 142 -24.20 16.11 5.44
N ARG A 143 -24.36 17.17 4.66
CA ARG A 143 -23.79 18.48 5.00
C ARG A 143 -24.61 19.15 6.10
N ASP A 144 -23.91 19.64 7.13
CA ASP A 144 -24.47 20.43 8.25
C ASP A 144 -23.61 21.69 8.44
N GLY A 145 -23.94 22.75 7.74
CA GLY A 145 -23.15 23.99 7.74
C GLY A 145 -21.73 23.78 7.17
N ASP A 146 -20.73 24.01 8.01
CA ASP A 146 -19.30 23.84 7.66
C ASP A 146 -18.77 22.46 8.05
N GLU A 147 -19.65 21.53 8.44
CA GLU A 147 -19.32 20.16 8.80
C GLU A 147 -20.12 19.16 7.94
N TRP A 148 -19.71 17.91 8.01
CA TRP A 148 -20.39 16.75 7.45
C TRP A 148 -20.71 15.75 8.54
N VAL A 149 -21.93 15.24 8.56
CA VAL A 149 -22.39 14.20 9.49
C VAL A 149 -22.30 12.86 8.78
N VAL A 150 -21.42 11.99 9.28
CA VAL A 150 -21.11 10.69 8.65
C VAL A 150 -21.83 9.58 9.41
N ASN A 151 -22.52 8.70 8.65
CA ASN A 151 -23.20 7.52 9.17
C ASN A 151 -22.94 6.32 8.25
N GLY A 152 -22.58 5.16 8.82
CA GLY A 152 -22.34 3.94 8.07
C GLY A 152 -21.36 2.99 8.71
N GLN A 153 -20.91 2.01 7.93
CA GLN A 153 -19.97 0.98 8.38
C GLN A 153 -18.92 0.73 7.31
N LYS A 154 -17.66 0.68 7.72
CA LYS A 154 -16.53 0.22 6.91
C LYS A 154 -16.00 -1.10 7.45
N VAL A 155 -15.45 -1.92 6.56
CA VAL A 155 -14.93 -3.25 6.89
C VAL A 155 -13.58 -3.50 6.22
N TRP A 156 -12.83 -4.46 6.71
CA TRP A 156 -11.48 -4.78 6.23
C TRP A 156 -10.49 -3.62 6.36
N THR A 157 -10.70 -2.78 7.37
CA THR A 157 -9.86 -1.61 7.60
C THR A 157 -8.58 -2.01 8.33
N THR A 158 -7.49 -2.05 7.59
CA THR A 158 -6.16 -2.39 8.12
C THR A 158 -5.74 -1.38 9.18
N VAL A 159 -5.31 -1.87 10.35
CA VAL A 159 -4.78 -1.11 11.50
C VAL A 159 -5.61 0.07 11.99
N ALA A 160 -6.92 0.09 11.74
CA ALA A 160 -7.79 1.18 12.22
C ALA A 160 -7.67 1.40 13.74
N HIS A 161 -7.43 0.35 14.53
CA HIS A 161 -7.25 0.43 15.97
C HIS A 161 -5.99 1.20 16.40
N LEU A 162 -4.98 1.27 15.54
CA LEU A 162 -3.75 2.05 15.76
C LEU A 162 -3.83 3.44 15.12
N SER A 163 -4.78 3.64 14.20
CA SER A 163 -4.87 4.86 13.40
C SER A 163 -5.44 6.01 14.20
N SER A 164 -4.84 7.18 14.02
CA SER A 164 -5.38 8.46 14.45
C SER A 164 -6.19 9.15 13.35
N ARG A 165 -5.91 8.81 12.09
CA ARG A 165 -6.56 9.39 10.91
C ARG A 165 -7.02 8.30 9.94
N GLY A 166 -8.07 8.60 9.17
CA GLY A 166 -8.59 7.72 8.12
C GLY A 166 -8.89 8.47 6.82
N LEU A 167 -8.63 7.82 5.69
CA LEU A 167 -9.05 8.28 4.37
C LEU A 167 -10.39 7.62 4.04
N LEU A 168 -11.48 8.38 4.11
CA LEU A 168 -12.85 7.88 3.99
C LEU A 168 -13.46 8.22 2.62
N LEU A 169 -14.08 7.24 1.97
CA LEU A 169 -15.04 7.46 0.90
C LEU A 169 -16.46 7.36 1.45
N ALA A 170 -17.28 8.39 1.21
CA ALA A 170 -18.67 8.42 1.62
C ALA A 170 -19.58 8.94 0.52
N ARG A 171 -20.86 8.53 0.54
CA ARG A 171 -21.92 8.96 -0.35
C ARG A 171 -22.43 10.32 0.08
N THR A 172 -22.24 11.36 -0.75
CA THR A 172 -22.78 12.71 -0.50
C THR A 172 -23.99 13.01 -1.38
N ASN A 173 -24.12 12.36 -2.53
CA ASN A 173 -25.28 12.52 -3.40
C ASN A 173 -25.77 11.16 -3.96
N PRO A 174 -26.92 10.65 -3.48
CA PRO A 174 -27.51 9.42 -3.96
C PRO A 174 -28.29 9.53 -5.29
N ASP A 175 -28.57 10.75 -5.75
CA ASP A 175 -29.33 11.04 -6.97
C ASP A 175 -28.45 11.02 -8.23
N LEU A 176 -27.14 10.93 -8.07
CA LEU A 176 -26.19 10.80 -9.17
C LEU A 176 -25.79 9.33 -9.40
N PRO A 177 -25.28 9.00 -10.59
CA PRO A 177 -24.66 7.71 -10.84
C PRO A 177 -23.59 7.37 -9.81
N LYS A 178 -23.44 6.09 -9.48
CA LYS A 178 -22.68 5.62 -8.30
C LYS A 178 -21.24 6.20 -8.17
N HIS A 179 -20.56 6.50 -9.28
CA HIS A 179 -19.21 7.06 -9.27
C HIS A 179 -19.17 8.59 -9.06
N GLN A 180 -20.26 9.29 -9.28
CA GLN A 180 -20.32 10.76 -9.24
C GLN A 180 -20.80 11.31 -7.89
N GLY A 181 -21.49 10.50 -7.10
CA GLY A 181 -22.06 10.91 -5.81
C GLY A 181 -21.18 10.59 -4.60
N ILE A 182 -19.87 10.39 -4.79
CA ILE A 182 -18.92 10.03 -3.72
C ILE A 182 -18.00 11.21 -3.44
N THR A 183 -17.73 11.46 -2.16
CA THR A 183 -16.75 12.45 -1.70
C THR A 183 -15.71 11.78 -0.78
N CYS A 184 -14.51 12.31 -0.77
CA CYS A 184 -13.41 11.81 0.06
C CYS A 184 -13.15 12.74 1.24
N PHE A 185 -12.91 12.17 2.43
CA PHE A 185 -12.69 12.91 3.67
C PHE A 185 -11.49 12.38 4.45
N LEU A 186 -10.81 13.27 5.18
CA LEU A 186 -9.75 12.97 6.14
C LEU A 186 -10.35 12.94 7.55
N VAL A 187 -10.62 11.76 8.09
CA VAL A 187 -11.40 11.57 9.31
C VAL A 187 -10.51 11.42 10.54
N ASP A 188 -10.92 12.00 11.66
CA ASP A 188 -10.34 11.69 12.97
C ASP A 188 -10.89 10.37 13.50
N MET A 189 -10.01 9.37 13.60
CA MET A 189 -10.37 8.01 14.07
C MET A 189 -10.63 7.93 15.58
N LYS A 190 -10.33 9.00 16.32
CA LYS A 190 -10.58 9.12 17.76
C LYS A 190 -11.74 10.09 18.07
N GLY A 191 -12.36 10.64 17.01
CA GLY A 191 -13.50 11.55 17.12
C GLY A 191 -14.75 10.87 17.67
N ALA A 192 -15.67 11.68 18.21
CA ALA A 192 -16.96 11.20 18.65
C ALA A 192 -17.73 10.56 17.49
N GLY A 193 -18.45 9.46 17.77
CA GLY A 193 -19.21 8.73 16.76
C GLY A 193 -18.40 7.74 15.93
N VAL A 194 -17.10 7.56 16.17
CA VAL A 194 -16.26 6.55 15.52
C VAL A 194 -15.99 5.38 16.47
N ASP A 195 -16.44 4.19 16.10
CA ASP A 195 -16.24 2.96 16.87
C ASP A 195 -15.47 1.93 16.06
N VAL A 196 -14.33 1.47 16.56
CA VAL A 196 -13.40 0.56 15.88
C VAL A 196 -13.42 -0.80 16.57
N ARG A 197 -13.93 -1.83 15.86
CA ARG A 197 -14.06 -3.19 16.37
C ARG A 197 -13.11 -4.15 15.67
N PRO A 198 -12.53 -5.14 16.40
CA PRO A 198 -11.66 -6.12 15.78
C PRO A 198 -12.43 -7.06 14.85
N LEU A 199 -11.85 -7.34 13.68
CA LEU A 199 -12.31 -8.36 12.75
C LEU A 199 -11.30 -9.52 12.78
N TYR A 200 -11.63 -10.61 13.47
CA TYR A 200 -10.75 -11.75 13.62
C TYR A 200 -10.69 -12.59 12.36
N GLN A 201 -9.47 -12.89 11.93
CA GLN A 201 -9.17 -13.65 10.74
C GLN A 201 -8.86 -15.12 11.07
N ILE A 202 -8.80 -15.95 10.05
CA ILE A 202 -8.42 -17.37 10.16
C ILE A 202 -7.01 -17.56 10.76
N THR A 203 -6.15 -16.53 10.69
CA THR A 203 -4.82 -16.51 11.33
C THR A 203 -4.87 -16.35 12.86
N GLY A 204 -6.04 -16.06 13.45
CA GLY A 204 -6.19 -15.73 14.87
C GLY A 204 -5.86 -14.27 15.21
N GLU A 205 -5.52 -13.45 14.21
CA GLU A 205 -5.21 -12.04 14.39
C GLU A 205 -6.39 -11.13 13.97
N ALA A 206 -6.39 -9.90 14.47
CA ALA A 206 -7.32 -8.85 14.09
C ALA A 206 -6.54 -7.59 13.68
N GLU A 207 -5.75 -7.69 12.61
CA GLU A 207 -5.13 -6.53 11.95
C GLU A 207 -6.17 -5.70 11.18
N PHE A 208 -7.21 -6.37 10.68
CA PHE A 208 -8.39 -5.74 10.09
C PHE A 208 -9.42 -5.40 11.14
N ASN A 209 -10.24 -4.40 10.82
CA ASN A 209 -11.26 -3.89 11.71
C ASN A 209 -12.53 -3.59 10.94
N GLU A 210 -13.65 -3.63 11.66
CA GLU A 210 -14.88 -2.93 11.32
C GLU A 210 -14.82 -1.53 11.93
N VAL A 211 -15.31 -0.54 11.22
CA VAL A 211 -15.38 0.85 11.70
C VAL A 211 -16.80 1.35 11.50
N PHE A 212 -17.45 1.70 12.59
CA PHE A 212 -18.81 2.23 12.60
C PHE A 212 -18.77 3.74 12.77
N PHE A 213 -19.57 4.43 12.00
CA PHE A 213 -19.82 5.86 12.09
C PHE A 213 -21.26 6.09 12.51
N THR A 214 -21.46 6.80 13.63
CA THR A 214 -22.77 7.19 14.16
C THR A 214 -22.72 8.67 14.46
N ASP A 215 -23.30 9.48 13.57
CA ASP A 215 -23.29 10.94 13.62
C ASP A 215 -21.87 11.52 13.81
N ALA A 216 -20.88 10.85 13.21
CA ALA A 216 -19.49 11.32 13.30
C ALA A 216 -19.31 12.59 12.46
N LYS A 217 -18.72 13.63 13.08
CA LYS A 217 -18.54 14.93 12.43
C LYS A 217 -17.18 15.07 11.77
N VAL A 218 -17.19 15.61 10.55
CA VAL A 218 -15.98 15.91 9.76
C VAL A 218 -16.09 17.33 9.24
N ALA A 219 -15.09 18.17 9.50
CA ALA A 219 -15.06 19.54 8.99
C ALA A 219 -14.97 19.58 7.46
N ASP A 220 -15.59 20.54 6.78
CA ASP A 220 -15.48 20.68 5.32
C ASP A 220 -14.03 20.97 4.88
N SER A 221 -13.21 21.56 5.75
CA SER A 221 -11.77 21.72 5.53
C SER A 221 -10.99 20.39 5.43
N ASP A 222 -11.54 19.30 5.95
CA ASP A 222 -10.99 17.93 5.86
C ASP A 222 -11.56 17.15 4.69
N ARG A 223 -12.35 17.77 3.81
CA ARG A 223 -12.74 17.20 2.52
C ARG A 223 -11.56 17.21 1.56
N LEU A 224 -11.21 16.06 1.03
CA LEU A 224 -10.08 15.89 0.10
C LEU A 224 -10.57 15.91 -1.35
N GLY A 225 -10.20 16.95 -2.08
CA GLY A 225 -10.73 17.24 -3.42
C GLY A 225 -12.11 17.90 -3.38
N GLY A 226 -12.78 17.99 -4.54
CA GLY A 226 -14.13 18.56 -4.66
C GLY A 226 -15.23 17.61 -4.15
N GLU A 227 -16.39 18.18 -3.80
CA GLU A 227 -17.60 17.39 -3.58
C GLU A 227 -17.97 16.62 -4.86
N GLY A 228 -18.31 15.33 -4.72
CA GLY A 228 -18.56 14.45 -5.86
C GLY A 228 -17.31 13.90 -6.57
N GLU A 229 -16.11 14.37 -6.23
CA GLU A 229 -14.85 13.91 -6.84
C GLU A 229 -14.19 12.72 -6.12
N GLY A 230 -14.81 12.19 -5.09
CA GLY A 230 -14.25 11.13 -4.25
C GLY A 230 -13.85 9.87 -5.02
N TRP A 231 -14.53 9.55 -6.11
CA TRP A 231 -14.13 8.44 -6.97
C TRP A 231 -12.76 8.66 -7.62
N ARG A 232 -12.50 9.86 -8.14
CA ARG A 232 -11.21 10.26 -8.72
C ARG A 232 -10.09 10.20 -7.67
N VAL A 233 -10.37 10.69 -6.47
CA VAL A 233 -9.44 10.63 -5.34
C VAL A 233 -9.16 9.19 -4.93
N GLY A 234 -10.21 8.37 -4.80
CA GLY A 234 -10.10 6.95 -4.45
C GLY A 234 -9.30 6.14 -5.48
N LEU A 235 -9.46 6.43 -6.78
CA LEU A 235 -8.66 5.78 -7.83
C LEU A 235 -7.15 6.04 -7.65
N THR A 236 -6.75 7.25 -7.25
CA THR A 236 -5.34 7.56 -6.94
C THR A 236 -4.81 6.66 -5.83
N THR A 237 -5.58 6.49 -4.75
CA THR A 237 -5.23 5.60 -3.63
C THR A 237 -5.10 4.15 -4.10
N LEU A 238 -6.10 3.63 -4.84
CA LEU A 238 -6.12 2.24 -5.32
C LEU A 238 -4.99 1.94 -6.31
N MET A 239 -4.57 2.91 -7.11
CA MET A 239 -3.42 2.74 -8.02
C MET A 239 -2.11 2.60 -7.23
N ASN A 240 -1.92 3.42 -6.19
CA ASN A 240 -0.75 3.33 -5.32
C ASN A 240 -0.73 2.04 -4.51
N GLU A 241 -1.89 1.56 -4.04
CA GLU A 241 -2.04 0.27 -3.37
C GLU A 241 -1.52 -0.90 -4.23
N ARG A 242 -1.90 -0.97 -5.51
CA ARG A 242 -1.44 -2.02 -6.43
C ARG A 242 0.08 -2.02 -6.60
N VAL A 243 0.70 -0.85 -6.66
CA VAL A 243 2.16 -0.72 -6.73
C VAL A 243 2.80 -1.20 -5.43
N SER A 244 2.22 -0.88 -4.28
CA SER A 244 2.72 -1.29 -2.97
C SER A 244 2.63 -2.81 -2.76
N ILE A 245 1.55 -3.46 -3.22
CA ILE A 245 1.34 -4.90 -3.03
C ILE A 245 2.13 -5.73 -4.06
N GLY A 246 2.11 -5.36 -5.34
CA GLY A 246 2.62 -6.22 -6.43
C GLY A 246 3.92 -5.73 -7.08
N GLY A 247 4.35 -4.50 -6.82
CA GLY A 247 5.42 -3.84 -7.56
C GLY A 247 6.85 -4.02 -7.02
N ASN A 248 7.05 -4.78 -5.97
CA ASN A 248 8.35 -4.97 -5.35
C ASN A 248 9.29 -5.81 -6.23
N VAL A 249 10.51 -5.32 -6.42
CA VAL A 249 11.59 -6.05 -7.08
C VAL A 249 12.53 -6.61 -6.02
N SER A 250 12.30 -7.85 -5.62
CA SER A 250 13.17 -8.57 -4.70
C SER A 250 14.48 -8.99 -5.38
N ARG A 251 15.52 -9.32 -4.59
CA ARG A 251 16.69 -10.03 -5.13
C ARG A 251 16.28 -11.43 -5.59
N ARG A 252 17.03 -11.99 -6.54
CA ARG A 252 16.80 -13.33 -7.08
C ARG A 252 16.73 -14.38 -5.96
N GLY A 253 15.69 -15.21 -5.97
CA GLY A 253 15.45 -16.24 -4.96
C GLY A 253 14.96 -15.75 -3.61
N LEU A 254 14.70 -14.46 -3.44
CA LEU A 254 14.10 -13.88 -2.23
C LEU A 254 12.61 -13.53 -2.45
N GLY A 255 11.94 -13.16 -1.39
CA GLY A 255 10.50 -12.93 -1.36
C GLY A 255 9.74 -14.21 -0.97
N PRO A 256 8.47 -14.39 -1.36
CA PRO A 256 7.67 -15.54 -0.94
C PRO A 256 8.32 -16.90 -1.22
N ILE A 257 9.02 -17.05 -2.34
CA ILE A 257 9.66 -18.32 -2.71
C ILE A 257 10.77 -18.75 -1.75
N ASP A 258 11.41 -17.81 -1.05
CA ASP A 258 12.45 -18.11 -0.05
C ASP A 258 11.91 -18.98 1.09
N LEU A 259 10.64 -18.82 1.46
CA LEU A 259 9.99 -19.67 2.47
C LEU A 259 10.05 -21.15 2.05
N ALA A 260 9.59 -21.46 0.85
CA ALA A 260 9.60 -22.83 0.33
C ALA A 260 11.03 -23.39 0.17
N ILE A 261 11.97 -22.53 -0.29
CA ILE A 261 13.40 -22.91 -0.43
C ILE A 261 13.99 -23.25 0.94
N ARG A 262 13.71 -22.48 1.99
CA ARG A 262 14.22 -22.77 3.36
C ARG A 262 13.67 -24.09 3.88
N VAL A 263 12.34 -24.29 3.82
CA VAL A 263 11.71 -25.55 4.28
C VAL A 263 12.27 -26.76 3.49
N TRP A 264 12.45 -26.59 2.16
CA TRP A 264 13.08 -27.63 1.34
C TRP A 264 14.49 -27.96 1.84
N LYS A 265 15.34 -26.96 2.03
CA LYS A 265 16.74 -27.15 2.46
C LYS A 265 16.84 -27.84 3.81
N GLU A 266 15.94 -27.52 4.73
CA GLU A 266 15.93 -28.07 6.09
C GLU A 266 15.47 -29.51 6.13
N ARG A 267 14.50 -29.91 5.29
CA ARG A 267 13.82 -31.21 5.44
C ARG A 267 14.13 -32.23 4.33
N TRP A 268 14.41 -31.77 3.13
CA TRP A 268 14.43 -32.63 1.94
C TRP A 268 15.74 -32.59 1.14
N ALA A 269 16.71 -31.75 1.48
CA ALA A 269 17.92 -31.53 0.67
C ALA A 269 18.72 -32.81 0.36
N ASN A 270 18.69 -33.78 1.29
CA ASN A 270 19.44 -35.04 1.20
C ASN A 270 18.54 -36.24 0.84
N ASP A 271 17.23 -36.04 0.65
CA ASP A 271 16.30 -37.10 0.29
C ASP A 271 16.23 -37.25 -1.24
N THR A 272 16.52 -38.42 -1.74
CA THR A 272 16.51 -38.80 -3.17
C THR A 272 15.33 -39.70 -3.55
N SER A 273 14.36 -39.86 -2.63
CA SER A 273 13.17 -40.67 -2.89
C SER A 273 12.34 -40.07 -4.06
N PRO A 274 11.53 -40.89 -4.74
CA PRO A 274 10.63 -40.39 -5.79
C PRO A 274 9.68 -39.29 -5.28
N HIS A 275 9.28 -39.37 -4.05
CA HIS A 275 8.44 -38.34 -3.42
C HIS A 275 9.19 -37.00 -3.27
N ALA A 276 10.42 -37.03 -2.77
CA ALA A 276 11.26 -35.84 -2.66
C ALA A 276 11.53 -35.22 -4.05
N LEU A 277 11.81 -36.03 -5.05
CA LEU A 277 12.03 -35.55 -6.40
C LEU A 277 10.79 -34.86 -6.99
N ALA A 278 9.59 -35.38 -6.73
CA ALA A 278 8.34 -34.74 -7.16
C ALA A 278 8.11 -33.39 -6.48
N LEU A 279 8.37 -33.28 -5.16
CA LEU A 279 8.29 -32.02 -4.43
C LEU A 279 9.33 -31.01 -4.92
N ARG A 280 10.55 -31.48 -5.24
CA ARG A 280 11.60 -30.64 -5.84
C ARG A 280 11.19 -30.09 -7.19
N ASP A 281 10.56 -30.89 -8.04
CA ASP A 281 10.08 -30.43 -9.35
C ASP A 281 9.03 -29.31 -9.17
N ARG A 282 8.05 -29.48 -8.29
CA ARG A 282 7.09 -28.43 -7.96
C ARG A 282 7.78 -27.14 -7.46
N LEU A 283 8.79 -27.25 -6.59
CA LEU A 283 9.56 -26.11 -6.11
C LEU A 283 10.27 -25.38 -7.25
N LEU A 284 10.90 -26.12 -8.17
CA LEU A 284 11.60 -25.55 -9.33
C LEU A 284 10.64 -24.85 -10.28
N GLN A 285 9.46 -25.40 -10.53
CA GLN A 285 8.41 -24.76 -11.33
C GLN A 285 7.98 -23.43 -10.71
N LEU A 286 7.69 -23.39 -9.42
CA LEU A 286 7.32 -22.17 -8.72
C LEU A 286 8.47 -21.15 -8.65
N TRP A 287 9.72 -21.62 -8.57
CA TRP A 287 10.88 -20.76 -8.64
C TRP A 287 11.02 -20.08 -10.01
N VAL A 288 10.81 -20.81 -11.11
CA VAL A 288 10.83 -20.26 -12.48
C VAL A 288 9.75 -19.19 -12.64
N ILE A 289 8.53 -19.47 -12.18
CA ILE A 289 7.41 -18.52 -12.25
C ILE A 289 7.71 -17.26 -11.39
N SER A 290 8.29 -17.45 -10.20
CA SER A 290 8.68 -16.35 -9.31
C SER A 290 9.76 -15.47 -9.95
N GLU A 291 10.73 -16.06 -10.65
CA GLU A 291 11.76 -15.32 -11.35
C GLU A 291 11.19 -14.56 -12.56
N ALA A 292 10.28 -15.16 -13.32
CA ALA A 292 9.57 -14.47 -14.41
C ALA A 292 8.79 -13.26 -13.89
N THR A 293 8.11 -13.38 -12.73
CA THR A 293 7.40 -12.27 -12.09
C THR A 293 8.38 -11.18 -11.62
N ARG A 294 9.52 -11.57 -11.03
CA ARG A 294 10.56 -10.62 -10.63
C ARG A 294 11.07 -9.80 -11.81
N LEU A 295 11.36 -10.45 -12.94
CA LEU A 295 11.82 -9.77 -14.16
C LEU A 295 10.73 -8.87 -14.76
N THR A 296 9.47 -9.28 -14.70
CA THR A 296 8.32 -8.45 -15.10
C THR A 296 8.21 -7.20 -14.24
N ASN A 297 8.35 -7.33 -12.92
CA ASN A 297 8.35 -6.19 -12.00
C ASN A 297 9.55 -5.26 -12.23
N GLN A 298 10.72 -5.80 -12.56
CA GLN A 298 11.89 -4.99 -12.92
C GLN A 298 11.63 -4.20 -14.20
N ARG A 299 11.09 -4.84 -15.25
CA ARG A 299 10.65 -4.15 -16.47
C ARG A 299 9.64 -3.04 -16.18
N ALA A 300 8.66 -3.30 -15.30
CA ALA A 300 7.69 -2.32 -14.86
C ALA A 300 8.35 -1.10 -14.18
N ALA A 301 9.33 -1.36 -13.31
CA ALA A 301 10.10 -0.29 -12.67
C ALA A 301 10.91 0.53 -13.69
N ASP A 302 11.50 -0.12 -14.70
CA ASP A 302 12.24 0.54 -15.76
C ASP A 302 11.33 1.43 -16.64
N LEU A 303 10.13 0.96 -16.98
CA LEU A 303 9.15 1.73 -17.76
C LEU A 303 8.65 2.94 -16.97
N ARG A 304 8.38 2.80 -15.68
CA ARG A 304 8.01 3.94 -14.81
C ARG A 304 9.12 5.00 -14.77
N ARG A 305 10.40 4.58 -14.68
CA ARG A 305 11.55 5.50 -14.72
C ARG A 305 11.66 6.25 -16.05
N LYS A 306 11.21 5.65 -17.14
CA LYS A 306 11.18 6.28 -18.47
C LYS A 306 9.92 7.13 -18.70
N GLY A 307 9.02 7.26 -17.73
CA GLY A 307 7.77 8.00 -17.85
C GLY A 307 6.70 7.32 -18.71
N THR A 308 6.85 6.05 -19.01
CA THR A 308 5.91 5.25 -19.83
C THR A 308 5.36 4.06 -19.04
N PRO A 309 4.63 4.30 -17.91
CA PRO A 309 4.04 3.20 -17.16
C PRO A 309 2.98 2.48 -17.99
N GLY A 310 2.97 1.16 -17.90
CA GLY A 310 2.01 0.28 -18.56
C GLY A 310 1.12 -0.45 -17.54
N PRO A 311 0.49 -1.56 -17.97
CA PRO A 311 -0.43 -2.35 -17.14
C PRO A 311 0.27 -3.24 -16.09
N GLU A 312 1.59 -3.16 -15.99
CA GLU A 312 2.42 -4.07 -15.21
C GLU A 312 2.03 -4.13 -13.73
N GLY A 313 1.49 -3.03 -13.17
CA GLY A 313 1.00 -3.02 -11.79
C GLY A 313 -0.14 -4.04 -11.57
N SER A 314 -1.06 -4.16 -12.52
CA SER A 314 -2.15 -5.14 -12.46
C SER A 314 -1.63 -6.56 -12.72
N VAL A 315 -0.68 -6.73 -13.65
CA VAL A 315 -0.01 -8.02 -13.91
C VAL A 315 0.75 -8.49 -12.68
N GLY A 316 1.56 -7.61 -12.08
CA GLY A 316 2.35 -7.92 -10.88
C GLY A 316 1.48 -8.33 -9.70
N LYS A 317 0.40 -7.60 -9.44
CA LYS A 317 -0.56 -7.93 -8.36
C LYS A 317 -1.24 -9.28 -8.60
N LEU A 318 -1.73 -9.55 -9.81
CA LEU A 318 -2.36 -10.83 -10.15
C LEU A 318 -1.36 -12.00 -10.01
N ALA A 319 -0.17 -11.87 -10.57
CA ALA A 319 0.88 -12.87 -10.49
C ALA A 319 1.28 -13.14 -9.03
N PHE A 320 1.52 -12.09 -8.23
CA PHE A 320 1.83 -12.23 -6.80
C PHE A 320 0.73 -12.98 -6.05
N ALA A 321 -0.52 -12.58 -6.22
CA ALA A 321 -1.64 -13.18 -5.51
C ALA A 321 -1.78 -14.69 -5.79
N GLU A 322 -1.69 -15.10 -7.05
CA GLU A 322 -1.83 -16.51 -7.42
C GLU A 322 -0.60 -17.34 -7.03
N GLN A 323 0.60 -16.82 -7.24
CA GLN A 323 1.83 -17.52 -6.91
C GLN A 323 2.02 -17.69 -5.40
N ASN A 324 1.72 -16.67 -4.61
CA ASN A 324 1.93 -16.74 -3.16
C ASN A 324 1.06 -17.81 -2.50
N LYS A 325 -0.16 -18.03 -3.01
CA LYS A 325 -1.00 -19.15 -2.57
C LYS A 325 -0.34 -20.51 -2.85
N LEU A 326 0.19 -20.70 -4.07
CA LEU A 326 0.84 -21.94 -4.46
C LEU A 326 2.17 -22.18 -3.72
N ILE A 327 2.94 -21.12 -3.49
CA ILE A 327 4.22 -21.18 -2.77
C ILE A 327 3.99 -21.57 -1.31
N THR A 328 3.03 -20.92 -0.64
CA THR A 328 2.74 -21.20 0.76
C THR A 328 2.08 -22.57 0.95
N GLU A 329 1.26 -23.01 -0.01
CA GLU A 329 0.72 -24.38 -0.06
C GLU A 329 1.84 -25.42 -0.17
N LEU A 330 2.76 -25.28 -1.13
CA LEU A 330 3.93 -26.15 -1.23
C LEU A 330 4.77 -26.10 0.05
N SER A 331 4.91 -24.93 0.69
CA SER A 331 5.67 -24.81 1.95
C SER A 331 5.08 -25.66 3.06
N VAL A 332 3.75 -25.69 3.18
CA VAL A 332 3.04 -26.56 4.15
C VAL A 332 3.17 -28.04 3.73
N ASP A 333 3.03 -28.38 2.46
CA ASP A 333 3.24 -29.74 1.95
C ASP A 333 4.66 -30.27 2.28
N LEU A 334 5.67 -29.41 2.13
CA LEU A 334 7.06 -29.73 2.49
C LEU A 334 7.27 -29.98 3.97
N MET A 335 6.40 -29.48 4.84
CA MET A 335 6.43 -29.76 6.29
C MET A 335 5.84 -31.13 6.63
N GLY A 336 5.09 -31.76 5.74
CA GLY A 336 4.39 -33.03 6.01
C GLY A 336 3.37 -32.87 7.14
N ALA A 337 3.36 -33.81 8.09
CA ALA A 337 2.43 -33.77 9.22
C ALA A 337 2.57 -32.53 10.11
N ASP A 338 3.78 -31.98 10.23
CA ASP A 338 4.02 -30.74 11.00
C ASP A 338 3.33 -29.54 10.39
N GLY A 339 3.06 -29.55 9.08
CA GLY A 339 2.32 -28.50 8.39
C GLY A 339 0.87 -28.33 8.86
N MET A 340 0.30 -29.35 9.51
CA MET A 340 -1.03 -29.31 10.11
C MET A 340 -1.05 -28.71 11.50
N LEU A 341 0.13 -28.50 12.12
CA LEU A 341 0.24 -27.99 13.47
C LEU A 341 0.36 -26.46 13.42
N HIS A 342 -0.50 -25.77 14.15
CA HIS A 342 -0.33 -24.33 14.35
C HIS A 342 0.73 -24.09 15.42
N SER A 343 1.72 -23.23 15.12
CA SER A 343 2.89 -23.02 15.99
C SER A 343 2.56 -22.36 17.34
N ASN A 344 1.37 -21.77 17.48
CA ASN A 344 0.93 -21.09 18.70
C ASN A 344 -0.46 -21.56 19.11
N THR A 345 -0.74 -21.50 20.42
CA THR A 345 -2.06 -21.73 20.99
C THR A 345 -3.03 -20.62 20.56
N TYR A 346 -3.39 -20.52 19.33
CA TYR A 346 -4.41 -19.66 18.72
C TYR A 346 -4.88 -18.47 19.61
N PRO A 347 -4.00 -17.62 20.13
CA PRO A 347 -4.45 -16.46 20.86
C PRO A 347 -5.09 -15.52 19.85
N LYS A 348 -6.32 -15.09 20.15
CA LYS A 348 -6.93 -13.97 19.42
C LYS A 348 -6.16 -12.71 19.78
N ILE A 349 -5.24 -12.28 18.92
CA ILE A 349 -4.40 -11.11 19.16
C ILE A 349 -4.76 -9.96 18.22
N ARG A 350 -4.56 -8.77 18.74
CA ARG A 350 -4.67 -7.53 17.98
C ARG A 350 -3.25 -6.99 17.76
N PRO A 351 -2.69 -7.07 16.54
CA PRO A 351 -1.30 -6.68 16.30
C PRO A 351 -1.06 -5.21 16.59
N ASN A 352 0.12 -4.91 17.13
CA ASN A 352 0.56 -3.53 17.39
C ASN A 352 1.20 -2.86 16.17
N PHE A 353 1.39 -3.61 15.09
CA PHE A 353 1.90 -3.10 13.82
C PHE A 353 1.49 -4.02 12.67
N VAL A 354 1.58 -3.53 11.44
CA VAL A 354 1.35 -4.34 10.22
C VAL A 354 2.63 -5.08 9.89
N GLY A 355 2.71 -6.34 10.27
CA GLY A 355 3.79 -7.23 9.86
C GLY A 355 3.58 -7.70 8.43
N VAL A 356 4.43 -7.28 7.50
CA VAL A 356 4.46 -7.83 6.14
C VAL A 356 5.31 -9.09 6.16
N GLY A 357 4.65 -10.23 6.04
CA GLY A 357 5.28 -11.55 6.05
C GLY A 357 5.41 -12.15 7.46
N SER A 358 5.09 -13.41 7.58
CA SER A 358 5.31 -14.20 8.79
C SER A 358 6.43 -15.19 8.53
N PRO A 359 7.39 -15.37 9.46
CA PRO A 359 8.32 -16.49 9.40
C PRO A 359 7.62 -17.85 9.61
N ASP A 360 6.40 -17.83 10.13
CA ASP A 360 5.56 -18.99 10.36
C ASP A 360 4.89 -19.43 9.05
N THR A 361 5.22 -20.64 8.60
CA THR A 361 4.76 -21.20 7.33
C THR A 361 3.25 -21.41 7.31
N GLN A 362 2.67 -21.91 8.39
CA GLN A 362 1.23 -22.17 8.49
C GLN A 362 0.43 -20.86 8.49
N LYS A 363 0.92 -19.87 9.23
CA LYS A 363 0.31 -18.53 9.22
C LYS A 363 0.40 -17.89 7.83
N ALA A 364 1.56 -17.99 7.16
CA ALA A 364 1.74 -17.49 5.81
C ALA A 364 0.76 -18.17 4.83
N PHE A 365 0.54 -19.49 4.96
CA PHE A 365 -0.45 -20.22 4.17
C PHE A 365 -1.87 -19.68 4.39
N LEU A 366 -2.31 -19.55 5.65
CA LEU A 366 -3.63 -19.02 5.97
C LEU A 366 -3.81 -17.58 5.45
N ARG A 367 -2.82 -16.71 5.68
CA ARG A 367 -2.87 -15.30 5.28
C ARG A 367 -2.88 -15.11 3.76
N SER A 368 -2.21 -15.99 3.02
CA SER A 368 -2.11 -15.89 1.56
C SER A 368 -3.45 -16.05 0.84
N ARG A 369 -4.46 -16.66 1.48
CA ARG A 369 -5.80 -16.79 0.89
C ARG A 369 -6.42 -15.43 0.56
N ALA A 370 -6.15 -14.40 1.37
CA ALA A 370 -6.63 -13.05 1.13
C ALA A 370 -5.97 -12.38 -0.07
N ASN A 371 -4.79 -12.80 -0.52
CA ASN A 371 -4.04 -12.13 -1.60
C ASN A 371 -4.80 -12.07 -2.92
N SER A 372 -5.68 -13.05 -3.22
CA SER A 372 -6.53 -13.02 -4.41
C SER A 372 -7.80 -12.17 -4.26
N ILE A 373 -8.02 -11.57 -3.07
CA ILE A 373 -9.20 -10.77 -2.73
C ILE A 373 -8.82 -9.31 -2.49
N GLU A 374 -7.85 -9.05 -1.61
CA GLU A 374 -7.40 -7.71 -1.23
C GLU A 374 -6.71 -6.95 -2.37
N GLY A 375 -6.72 -5.62 -2.34
CA GLY A 375 -6.06 -4.78 -3.37
C GLY A 375 -6.65 -4.92 -4.78
N GLY A 376 -7.92 -5.33 -4.86
CA GLY A 376 -8.63 -5.77 -6.06
C GLY A 376 -8.51 -7.27 -6.28
N THR A 377 -9.64 -7.94 -6.50
CA THR A 377 -9.66 -9.39 -6.69
C THR A 377 -8.89 -9.83 -7.95
N SER A 378 -8.51 -11.10 -8.02
CA SER A 378 -7.90 -11.67 -9.22
C SER A 378 -8.79 -11.47 -10.45
N GLU A 379 -10.11 -11.55 -10.29
CA GLU A 379 -11.11 -11.32 -11.35
C GLU A 379 -11.10 -9.85 -11.80
N VAL A 380 -11.10 -8.89 -10.87
CA VAL A 380 -10.99 -7.46 -11.20
C VAL A 380 -9.69 -7.17 -11.95
N MET A 381 -8.56 -7.80 -11.55
CA MET A 381 -7.30 -7.63 -12.28
C MET A 381 -7.38 -8.20 -13.70
N ARG A 382 -8.00 -9.38 -13.89
CA ARG A 382 -8.23 -9.98 -15.22
C ARG A 382 -9.11 -9.09 -16.09
N ASN A 383 -10.21 -8.54 -15.53
CA ASN A 383 -11.09 -7.62 -16.27
C ASN A 383 -10.35 -6.35 -16.70
N ILE A 384 -9.57 -5.73 -15.81
CA ILE A 384 -8.76 -4.55 -16.16
C ILE A 384 -7.77 -4.87 -17.28
N LEU A 385 -7.09 -6.01 -17.21
CA LEU A 385 -6.15 -6.43 -18.25
C LEU A 385 -6.86 -6.77 -19.55
N GLY A 386 -7.98 -7.49 -19.49
CA GLY A 386 -8.79 -7.83 -20.66
C GLY A 386 -9.31 -6.60 -21.37
N GLU A 387 -10.02 -5.74 -20.66
CA GLU A 387 -10.69 -4.57 -21.26
C GLU A 387 -9.71 -3.46 -21.68
N ARG A 388 -8.78 -3.09 -20.80
CA ARG A 388 -7.93 -1.90 -21.01
C ARG A 388 -6.61 -2.17 -21.71
N VAL A 389 -6.13 -3.40 -21.68
CA VAL A 389 -4.84 -3.77 -22.29
C VAL A 389 -5.03 -4.56 -23.55
N LEU A 390 -5.90 -5.58 -23.52
CA LEU A 390 -6.17 -6.44 -24.67
C LEU A 390 -7.29 -5.90 -25.57
N GLY A 391 -8.03 -4.87 -25.13
CA GLY A 391 -9.13 -4.27 -25.88
C GLY A 391 -10.34 -5.18 -26.05
N LEU A 392 -10.52 -6.15 -25.12
CA LEU A 392 -11.70 -7.02 -25.12
C LEU A 392 -12.96 -6.21 -24.77
N PRO A 393 -14.16 -6.66 -25.22
CA PRO A 393 -15.42 -6.02 -24.84
C PRO A 393 -15.59 -5.98 -23.32
N GLY A 394 -16.02 -4.83 -22.81
CA GLY A 394 -16.35 -4.68 -21.39
C GLY A 394 -17.64 -5.41 -21.03
N GLU A 395 -17.79 -5.71 -19.74
CA GLU A 395 -19.01 -6.30 -19.18
C GLU A 395 -20.24 -5.39 -19.44
N PRO A 396 -21.42 -5.97 -19.74
CA PRO A 396 -22.67 -5.21 -19.81
C PRO A 396 -22.95 -4.52 -18.46
N ARG A 397 -23.16 -3.22 -18.49
CA ARG A 397 -23.43 -2.43 -17.27
C ARG A 397 -24.84 -1.86 -17.31
N ALA A 398 -25.80 -2.61 -16.75
CA ALA A 398 -27.20 -2.19 -16.68
C ALA A 398 -27.41 -1.00 -15.72
N ASP A 399 -26.49 -0.75 -14.79
CA ASP A 399 -26.57 0.25 -13.72
C ASP A 399 -25.77 1.53 -13.98
N LYS A 400 -25.08 1.64 -15.13
CA LYS A 400 -24.06 2.67 -15.39
C LYS A 400 -24.58 4.10 -15.26
N ASP A 401 -25.79 4.32 -15.77
CA ASP A 401 -26.38 5.66 -15.88
C ASP A 401 -27.54 5.86 -14.89
N LEU A 402 -27.85 4.86 -14.05
CA LEU A 402 -28.89 4.98 -13.03
C LEU A 402 -28.37 5.80 -11.83
N PRO A 403 -29.25 6.62 -11.19
CA PRO A 403 -28.98 7.16 -9.87
C PRO A 403 -28.61 6.04 -8.90
N TRP A 404 -27.64 6.26 -8.02
CA TRP A 404 -27.20 5.24 -7.08
C TRP A 404 -28.35 4.66 -6.22
N LYS A 405 -29.33 5.52 -5.82
CA LYS A 405 -30.50 5.10 -5.04
C LYS A 405 -31.39 4.10 -5.77
N ASP A 406 -31.40 4.11 -7.11
CA ASP A 406 -32.26 3.28 -7.97
C ASP A 406 -31.53 2.02 -8.47
N VAL A 407 -30.22 1.87 -8.15
CA VAL A 407 -29.46 0.66 -8.51
C VAL A 407 -29.96 -0.53 -7.67
N PRO A 408 -30.39 -1.65 -8.30
CA PRO A 408 -30.78 -2.85 -7.58
C PRO A 408 -29.64 -3.35 -6.69
N ARG A 409 -29.94 -3.69 -5.45
CA ARG A 409 -28.99 -4.27 -4.49
C ARG A 409 -29.37 -5.71 -4.22
N SER A 410 -28.38 -6.59 -4.24
CA SER A 410 -28.52 -8.00 -3.86
C SER A 410 -28.51 -8.16 -2.34
#